data_4e88dd4e84f62a6eff90d252e68ddb89
#
_entry.id   4e88dd4e84f62a6eff90d252e68ddb89
#
_cell.length_a   1.000
_cell.length_b   1.000
_cell.length_c   1.000
_cell.angle_alpha   90.00
_cell.angle_beta   90.00
_cell.angle_gamma   90.00
#
_symmetry.space_group_name_H-M   'P 1'
#
loop_
_entity.id
_entity.type
_entity.pdbx_description
1 polymer ?
#
loop_
_entity_poly.entity_id
_entity_poly.type
_entity_poly.pdbx_seq_one_letter_code
_entity_poly.pdbx_strand_id
1 'polypeptide(L)'
;MIYTKKIKEINKSISELNIAKNKIKDDIETISGKKIAHARSEVNDLDHQVKIIKEEMELLEGDKTFDFVRDEIVTYEDTLDHLRNKKAILKSELNKIQALIGDNYIDENEVIELYNKLKAGLGDTIGKELSDVLGFKKKIDNFQRVLIESRKDLILTDLEKIEASINDLSVKLNSKTAIIKQNGHLRNIKTLFIAYEKKLEELSQLSTFIKKYDDYESKKKAKKAEKATKIVELDIDISHQESTISEFKDTLSSIHDYVMENRKCSFSISANEKNSVIDFDLRIFDDGSHSNEREKVFIYDMSLLLTHETFIRHPKLLIHDNIFDVDRDTLIKSLNYISSKSSCLEDAQYILTLNVDKLNEIEKDELKIDIENYRRVTLTKSHRFLGRQYQEK
;
A
#
# COMPACT_ATOMS: atom_id res chain seq x y z
N MET A 1 16.82 5.42 -2.47
CA MET A 1 16.08 4.36 -3.21
C MET A 1 15.72 3.15 -2.33
N ILE A 2 16.63 2.67 -1.47
CA ILE A 2 16.42 1.49 -0.61
C ILE A 2 15.30 1.71 0.42
N TYR A 3 15.31 2.80 1.17
CA TYR A 3 14.29 3.13 2.18
C TYR A 3 12.90 3.30 1.58
N THR A 4 12.80 4.04 0.47
CA THR A 4 11.52 4.27 -0.23
C THR A 4 10.85 2.95 -0.63
N LYS A 5 11.62 1.97 -1.14
CA LYS A 5 11.11 0.65 -1.49
C LYS A 5 10.63 -0.10 -0.25
N LYS A 6 11.48 -0.18 0.78
CA LYS A 6 11.14 -0.88 2.04
C LYS A 6 9.91 -0.29 2.73
N ILE A 7 9.83 1.04 2.85
CA ILE A 7 8.69 1.69 3.49
C ILE A 7 7.40 1.51 2.68
N LYS A 8 7.47 1.53 1.34
CA LYS A 8 6.32 1.19 0.49
C LYS A 8 5.85 -0.26 0.70
N GLU A 9 6.77 -1.22 0.79
CA GLU A 9 6.44 -2.62 1.08
C GLU A 9 5.79 -2.77 2.47
N ILE A 10 6.30 -2.07 3.49
CA ILE A 10 5.71 -2.06 4.83
C ILE A 10 4.31 -1.42 4.80
N ASN A 11 4.12 -0.29 4.11
CA ASN A 11 2.81 0.35 3.96
C ASN A 11 1.80 -0.58 3.26
N LYS A 12 2.23 -1.32 2.23
CA LYS A 12 1.40 -2.33 1.57
C LYS A 12 0.99 -3.43 2.56
N SER A 13 1.95 -3.97 3.31
CA SER A 13 1.67 -5.00 4.33
C SER A 13 0.71 -4.49 5.42
N ILE A 14 0.85 -3.25 5.88
CA ILE A 14 -0.08 -2.63 6.83
C ILE A 14 -1.49 -2.52 6.23
N SER A 15 -1.61 -2.15 4.96
CA SER A 15 -2.89 -2.08 4.25
C SER A 15 -3.55 -3.46 4.15
N GLU A 16 -2.80 -4.48 3.75
CA GLU A 16 -3.27 -5.87 3.65
C GLU A 16 -3.75 -6.40 5.02
N LEU A 17 -2.98 -6.12 6.09
CA LEU A 17 -3.38 -6.48 7.45
C LEU A 17 -4.64 -5.74 7.91
N ASN A 18 -4.84 -4.47 7.51
CA ASN A 18 -6.05 -3.73 7.79
C ASN A 18 -7.28 -4.35 7.10
N ILE A 19 -7.13 -4.71 5.83
CA ILE A 19 -8.19 -5.36 5.05
C ILE A 19 -8.56 -6.70 5.70
N ALA A 20 -7.55 -7.53 6.02
CA ALA A 20 -7.78 -8.81 6.68
C ALA A 20 -8.46 -8.66 8.05
N LYS A 21 -8.01 -7.69 8.85
CA LYS A 21 -8.61 -7.38 10.15
C LYS A 21 -10.06 -6.92 10.03
N ASN A 22 -10.37 -6.05 9.06
CA ASN A 22 -11.73 -5.57 8.85
C ASN A 22 -12.65 -6.71 8.40
N LYS A 23 -12.20 -7.61 7.53
CA LYS A 23 -12.96 -8.82 7.16
C LYS A 23 -13.28 -9.69 8.36
N ILE A 24 -12.31 -9.94 9.25
CA ILE A 24 -12.56 -10.68 10.48
C ILE A 24 -13.55 -9.96 11.40
N LYS A 25 -13.47 -8.62 11.47
CA LYS A 25 -14.44 -7.82 12.22
C LYS A 25 -15.86 -8.00 11.65
N ASP A 26 -16.02 -7.95 10.35
CA ASP A 26 -17.30 -8.14 9.68
C ASP A 26 -17.81 -9.58 9.87
N ASP A 27 -16.92 -10.59 9.81
CA ASP A 27 -17.24 -11.98 10.13
C ASP A 27 -17.77 -12.12 11.58
N ILE A 28 -17.15 -11.47 12.56
CA ILE A 28 -17.59 -11.44 13.96
C ILE A 28 -18.96 -10.78 14.08
N GLU A 29 -19.17 -9.64 13.45
CA GLU A 29 -20.47 -8.93 13.45
C GLU A 29 -21.57 -9.78 12.78
N THR A 30 -21.25 -10.52 11.75
CA THR A 30 -22.19 -11.42 11.05
C THR A 30 -22.56 -12.62 11.91
N ILE A 31 -21.62 -13.21 12.63
CA ILE A 31 -21.85 -14.42 13.45
C ILE A 31 -22.53 -14.07 14.77
N SER A 32 -22.07 -13.01 15.44
CA SER A 32 -22.55 -12.64 16.79
C SER A 32 -23.67 -11.61 16.75
N GLY A 33 -23.89 -10.92 15.63
CA GLY A 33 -24.76 -9.75 15.55
C GLY A 33 -24.27 -8.54 16.35
N LYS A 34 -23.03 -8.57 16.85
CA LYS A 34 -22.50 -7.60 17.80
C LYS A 34 -21.11 -7.10 17.37
N LYS A 35 -20.79 -5.88 17.80
CA LYS A 35 -19.43 -5.33 17.61
C LYS A 35 -18.40 -6.09 18.44
N ILE A 36 -17.15 -6.12 17.99
CA ILE A 36 -16.06 -6.90 18.58
C ILE A 36 -15.88 -6.74 20.13
N ALA A 37 -16.13 -5.54 20.67
CA ALA A 37 -16.05 -5.32 22.11
C ALA A 37 -17.10 -6.12 22.87
N HIS A 38 -18.33 -6.19 22.34
CA HIS A 38 -19.42 -6.99 22.91
C HIS A 38 -19.21 -8.49 22.64
N ALA A 39 -18.64 -8.85 21.49
CA ALA A 39 -18.29 -10.24 21.16
C ALA A 39 -17.27 -10.81 22.16
N ARG A 40 -16.30 -10.00 22.62
CA ARG A 40 -15.37 -10.43 23.69
C ARG A 40 -16.04 -10.68 25.03
N SER A 41 -17.02 -9.82 25.39
CA SER A 41 -17.81 -10.03 26.60
C SER A 41 -18.66 -11.28 26.49
N GLU A 42 -19.19 -11.57 25.29
CA GLU A 42 -19.98 -12.76 25.01
C GLU A 42 -19.15 -14.05 25.08
N VAL A 43 -17.91 -14.04 24.62
CA VAL A 43 -16.98 -15.17 24.81
C VAL A 43 -16.80 -15.50 26.31
N ASN A 44 -16.64 -14.48 27.15
CA ASN A 44 -16.52 -14.70 28.58
C ASN A 44 -17.81 -15.26 29.21
N ASP A 45 -18.96 -14.77 28.77
CA ASP A 45 -20.27 -15.26 29.23
C ASP A 45 -20.54 -16.69 28.75
N LEU A 46 -20.25 -16.98 27.46
CA LEU A 46 -20.34 -18.33 26.91
C LEU A 46 -19.43 -19.33 27.61
N ASP A 47 -18.16 -18.92 27.89
CA ASP A 47 -17.23 -19.77 28.67
C ASP A 47 -17.75 -20.06 30.05
N HIS A 48 -18.34 -19.07 30.70
CA HIS A 48 -18.96 -19.26 32.01
C HIS A 48 -20.19 -20.18 31.96
N GLN A 49 -21.06 -20.00 30.96
CA GLN A 49 -22.24 -20.85 30.73
C GLN A 49 -21.83 -22.29 30.45
N VAL A 50 -20.82 -22.50 29.60
CA VAL A 50 -20.26 -23.83 29.30
C VAL A 50 -19.75 -24.49 30.56
N LYS A 51 -19.06 -23.77 31.44
CA LYS A 51 -18.57 -24.30 32.74
C LYS A 51 -19.71 -24.69 33.66
N ILE A 52 -20.73 -23.83 33.81
CA ILE A 52 -21.90 -24.15 34.65
C ILE A 52 -22.60 -25.41 34.15
N ILE A 53 -22.89 -25.50 32.83
CA ILE A 53 -23.55 -26.68 32.28
C ILE A 53 -22.70 -27.93 32.49
N LYS A 54 -21.37 -27.81 32.34
CA LYS A 54 -20.45 -28.92 32.61
C LYS A 54 -20.48 -29.38 34.07
N GLU A 55 -20.44 -28.45 35.00
CA GLU A 55 -20.56 -28.74 36.45
C GLU A 55 -21.90 -29.38 36.79
N GLU A 56 -23.02 -28.90 36.22
CA GLU A 56 -24.35 -29.51 36.40
C GLU A 56 -24.39 -30.93 35.83
N MET A 57 -23.76 -31.18 34.69
CA MET A 57 -23.62 -32.53 34.11
C MET A 57 -22.81 -33.45 35.03
N GLU A 58 -21.68 -32.96 35.56
CA GLU A 58 -20.83 -33.72 36.51
C GLU A 58 -21.53 -34.09 37.83
N LEU A 59 -22.38 -33.18 38.35
CA LEU A 59 -23.19 -33.44 39.54
C LEU A 59 -24.26 -34.51 39.31
N LEU A 60 -24.81 -34.62 38.12
CA LEU A 60 -25.82 -35.63 37.74
C LEU A 60 -25.20 -37.01 37.44
N GLU A 61 -23.88 -37.09 37.24
CA GLU A 61 -23.13 -38.31 36.90
C GLU A 61 -22.61 -39.10 38.10
N GLY A 62 -22.99 -38.82 39.34
CA GLY A 62 -22.44 -39.34 40.58
C GLY A 62 -22.42 -40.88 40.80
N ASP A 63 -22.49 -41.71 39.76
CA ASP A 63 -22.48 -43.15 39.84
C ASP A 63 -21.20 -43.72 39.13
N LYS A 64 -20.32 -44.34 39.96
CA LYS A 64 -18.98 -44.85 39.60
C LYS A 64 -18.93 -45.90 38.46
N THR A 65 -20.06 -46.38 37.99
CA THR A 65 -20.14 -47.46 36.98
C THR A 65 -19.84 -46.95 35.54
N PHE A 66 -19.65 -45.64 35.38
CA PHE A 66 -19.55 -45.03 34.04
C PHE A 66 -18.23 -44.30 33.77
N ASP A 67 -17.24 -44.37 34.64
CA ASP A 67 -15.96 -43.67 34.48
C ASP A 67 -15.28 -43.99 33.14
N PHE A 68 -15.34 -45.21 32.63
CA PHE A 68 -14.77 -45.60 31.35
C PHE A 68 -15.52 -44.95 30.14
N VAL A 69 -16.84 -44.89 30.22
CA VAL A 69 -17.64 -44.26 29.14
C VAL A 69 -17.48 -42.74 29.15
N ARG A 70 -17.22 -42.16 30.34
CA ARG A 70 -16.94 -40.76 30.54
C ARG A 70 -15.63 -40.33 29.84
N ASP A 71 -14.53 -41.08 30.02
CA ASP A 71 -13.24 -40.79 29.41
C ASP A 71 -13.32 -40.84 27.88
N GLU A 72 -14.08 -41.79 27.33
CA GLU A 72 -14.34 -41.86 25.88
C GLU A 72 -15.16 -40.64 25.39
N ILE A 73 -16.19 -40.21 26.15
CA ILE A 73 -16.99 -39.04 25.84
C ILE A 73 -16.13 -37.79 25.84
N VAL A 74 -15.29 -37.56 26.85
CA VAL A 74 -14.35 -36.41 26.90
C VAL A 74 -13.42 -36.40 25.70
N THR A 75 -12.87 -37.58 25.31
CA THR A 75 -12.00 -37.70 24.15
C THR A 75 -12.71 -37.36 22.85
N TYR A 76 -13.98 -37.78 22.70
CA TYR A 76 -14.79 -37.45 21.51
C TYR A 76 -15.16 -35.96 21.48
N GLU A 77 -15.44 -35.35 22.64
CA GLU A 77 -15.73 -33.92 22.74
C GLU A 77 -14.53 -33.07 22.32
N ASP A 78 -13.32 -33.35 22.86
CA ASP A 78 -12.10 -32.64 22.52
C ASP A 78 -11.79 -32.75 21.00
N THR A 79 -12.02 -33.95 20.44
CA THR A 79 -11.82 -34.18 19.00
C THR A 79 -12.86 -33.43 18.16
N LEU A 80 -14.13 -33.41 18.58
CA LEU A 80 -15.18 -32.67 17.94
C LEU A 80 -14.91 -31.16 17.95
N ASP A 81 -14.43 -30.62 19.05
CA ASP A 81 -14.07 -29.20 19.16
C ASP A 81 -12.92 -28.82 18.23
N HIS A 82 -11.90 -29.67 18.14
CA HIS A 82 -10.83 -29.47 17.20
C HIS A 82 -11.32 -29.47 15.73
N LEU A 83 -12.18 -30.43 15.38
CA LEU A 83 -12.77 -30.52 14.02
C LEU A 83 -13.69 -29.36 13.70
N ARG A 84 -14.49 -28.90 14.65
CA ARG A 84 -15.39 -27.72 14.50
C ARG A 84 -14.59 -26.45 14.28
N ASN A 85 -13.51 -26.24 15.03
CA ASN A 85 -12.59 -25.13 14.83
C ASN A 85 -11.97 -25.16 13.42
N LYS A 86 -11.51 -26.32 13.00
CA LYS A 86 -10.93 -26.50 11.66
C LYS A 86 -11.97 -26.22 10.55
N LYS A 87 -13.21 -26.71 10.75
CA LYS A 87 -14.36 -26.44 9.84
C LYS A 87 -14.64 -24.93 9.73
N ALA A 88 -14.67 -24.21 10.84
CA ALA A 88 -14.92 -22.77 10.85
C ALA A 88 -13.81 -22.00 10.10
N ILE A 89 -12.54 -22.40 10.27
CA ILE A 89 -11.40 -21.82 9.58
C ILE A 89 -11.54 -22.04 8.05
N LEU A 90 -11.83 -23.27 7.63
CA LEU A 90 -11.97 -23.61 6.22
C LEU A 90 -13.18 -22.94 5.56
N LYS A 91 -14.30 -22.82 6.27
CA LYS A 91 -15.47 -22.04 5.78
C LYS A 91 -15.13 -20.57 5.58
N SER A 92 -14.40 -19.95 6.52
CA SER A 92 -13.94 -18.56 6.35
C SER A 92 -12.98 -18.42 5.15
N GLU A 93 -12.09 -19.40 4.93
CA GLU A 93 -11.22 -19.41 3.76
C GLU A 93 -11.98 -19.58 2.45
N LEU A 94 -12.98 -20.46 2.44
CA LEU A 94 -13.88 -20.67 1.29
C LEU A 94 -14.62 -19.39 0.91
N ASN A 95 -15.17 -18.68 1.88
CA ASN A 95 -15.85 -17.41 1.65
C ASN A 95 -14.91 -16.36 1.05
N LYS A 96 -13.66 -16.32 1.50
CA LYS A 96 -12.64 -15.41 0.94
C LYS A 96 -12.31 -15.76 -0.51
N ILE A 97 -12.18 -17.04 -0.82
CA ILE A 97 -11.95 -17.51 -2.19
C ILE A 97 -13.13 -17.19 -3.09
N GLN A 98 -14.36 -17.37 -2.60
CA GLN A 98 -15.57 -17.02 -3.35
C GLN A 98 -15.66 -15.51 -3.64
N ALA A 99 -15.26 -14.66 -2.70
CA ALA A 99 -15.20 -13.21 -2.91
C ALA A 99 -14.13 -12.83 -3.97
N LEU A 100 -13.02 -13.56 -4.03
CA LEU A 100 -11.97 -13.33 -5.04
C LEU A 100 -12.39 -13.68 -6.47
N ILE A 101 -13.38 -14.58 -6.64
CA ILE A 101 -13.90 -14.95 -7.96
C ILE A 101 -14.71 -13.80 -8.59
N GLY A 102 -15.27 -12.89 -7.78
CA GLY A 102 -16.11 -11.78 -8.25
C GLY A 102 -15.40 -10.47 -8.56
N ASP A 103 -14.27 -10.17 -7.91
CA ASP A 103 -13.75 -8.79 -7.82
C ASP A 103 -12.44 -8.50 -8.59
N ASN A 104 -11.80 -9.50 -9.22
CA ASN A 104 -10.44 -9.33 -9.74
C ASN A 104 -10.30 -9.45 -11.26
N TYR A 105 -11.31 -9.16 -12.03
CA TYR A 105 -11.18 -9.04 -13.48
C TYR A 105 -10.84 -7.60 -13.87
N ILE A 106 -9.59 -7.37 -14.29
CA ILE A 106 -9.27 -6.17 -15.05
C ILE A 106 -10.06 -6.27 -16.36
N ASP A 107 -10.92 -5.30 -16.63
CA ASP A 107 -11.74 -5.29 -17.86
C ASP A 107 -10.81 -5.30 -19.09
N GLU A 108 -11.15 -6.10 -20.09
CA GLU A 108 -10.43 -6.11 -21.37
C GLU A 108 -10.37 -4.70 -21.98
N ASN A 109 -11.41 -3.90 -21.78
CA ASN A 109 -11.46 -2.52 -22.26
C ASN A 109 -10.41 -1.63 -21.59
N GLU A 110 -10.15 -1.80 -20.30
CA GLU A 110 -9.07 -1.07 -19.59
C GLU A 110 -7.69 -1.43 -20.15
N VAL A 111 -7.47 -2.70 -20.47
CA VAL A 111 -6.21 -3.16 -21.10
C VAL A 111 -6.05 -2.58 -22.49
N ILE A 112 -7.13 -2.56 -23.29
CA ILE A 112 -7.16 -1.97 -24.64
C ILE A 112 -6.88 -0.46 -24.55
N GLU A 113 -7.53 0.22 -23.63
CA GLU A 113 -7.36 1.67 -23.45
C GLU A 113 -5.93 2.02 -23.04
N LEU A 114 -5.37 1.27 -22.08
CA LEU A 114 -3.98 1.44 -21.61
C LEU A 114 -2.98 1.15 -22.74
N TYR A 115 -3.19 0.07 -23.49
CA TYR A 115 -2.34 -0.27 -24.64
C TYR A 115 -2.37 0.83 -25.71
N ASN A 116 -3.55 1.35 -26.04
CA ASN A 116 -3.70 2.41 -27.04
C ASN A 116 -3.04 3.71 -26.57
N LYS A 117 -3.17 4.07 -25.28
CA LYS A 117 -2.48 5.23 -24.69
C LYS A 117 -0.96 5.06 -24.76
N LEU A 118 -0.44 3.89 -24.44
CA LEU A 118 1.00 3.59 -24.51
C LEU A 118 1.50 3.63 -25.96
N LYS A 119 0.77 3.05 -26.91
CA LYS A 119 1.12 3.03 -28.32
C LYS A 119 1.10 4.43 -28.94
N ALA A 120 0.17 5.29 -28.51
CA ALA A 120 0.11 6.69 -28.92
C ALA A 120 1.33 7.50 -28.41
N GLY A 121 1.87 7.16 -27.22
CA GLY A 121 3.02 7.86 -26.63
C GLY A 121 4.38 7.32 -27.06
N LEU A 122 4.52 6.01 -27.24
CA LEU A 122 5.80 5.32 -27.46
C LEU A 122 5.97 4.79 -28.92
N GLY A 123 4.92 4.83 -29.73
CA GLY A 123 4.95 4.44 -31.15
C GLY A 123 5.48 3.01 -31.37
N ASP A 124 6.38 2.85 -32.32
CA ASP A 124 6.96 1.57 -32.73
C ASP A 124 7.93 0.95 -31.69
N THR A 125 8.16 1.62 -30.56
CA THR A 125 8.94 1.06 -29.43
C THR A 125 8.18 -0.07 -28.71
N ILE A 126 6.86 -0.17 -28.93
CA ILE A 126 6.05 -1.27 -28.39
C ILE A 126 6.16 -2.46 -29.37
N GLY A 127 7.04 -3.40 -29.03
CA GLY A 127 7.36 -4.56 -29.86
C GLY A 127 6.32 -5.70 -29.86
N LYS A 128 5.16 -5.53 -29.20
CA LYS A 128 4.09 -6.54 -29.17
C LYS A 128 2.77 -5.97 -29.66
N GLU A 129 2.01 -6.78 -30.43
CA GLU A 129 0.68 -6.41 -30.88
C GLU A 129 -0.36 -6.50 -29.75
N LEU A 130 -1.45 -5.72 -29.88
CA LEU A 130 -2.56 -5.74 -28.92
C LEU A 130 -3.13 -7.16 -28.73
N SER A 131 -3.20 -7.94 -29.81
CA SER A 131 -3.64 -9.35 -29.79
C SER A 131 -2.79 -10.22 -28.87
N ASP A 132 -1.47 -10.01 -28.83
CA ASP A 132 -0.55 -10.73 -27.94
C ASP A 132 -0.75 -10.35 -26.49
N VAL A 133 -0.97 -9.07 -26.21
CA VAL A 133 -1.22 -8.57 -24.86
C VAL A 133 -2.54 -9.12 -24.31
N LEU A 134 -3.60 -9.09 -25.12
CA LEU A 134 -4.90 -9.67 -24.76
C LEU A 134 -4.83 -11.20 -24.62
N GLY A 135 -4.08 -11.86 -25.52
CA GLY A 135 -3.82 -13.31 -25.42
C GLY A 135 -3.07 -13.68 -24.16
N PHE A 136 -2.10 -12.88 -23.75
CA PHE A 136 -1.36 -13.07 -22.51
C PHE A 136 -2.24 -12.82 -21.27
N LYS A 137 -3.05 -11.76 -21.30
CA LYS A 137 -4.04 -11.49 -20.27
C LYS A 137 -4.99 -12.67 -20.07
N LYS A 138 -5.59 -13.17 -21.16
CA LYS A 138 -6.48 -14.35 -21.10
C LYS A 138 -5.82 -15.59 -20.51
N LYS A 139 -4.53 -15.81 -20.79
CA LYS A 139 -3.78 -16.92 -20.19
C LYS A 139 -3.57 -16.72 -18.68
N ILE A 140 -3.27 -15.50 -18.24
CA ILE A 140 -3.13 -15.17 -16.82
C ILE A 140 -4.48 -15.33 -16.10
N ASP A 141 -5.55 -14.76 -16.63
CA ASP A 141 -6.89 -14.85 -16.04
C ASP A 141 -7.35 -16.31 -15.92
N ASN A 142 -7.11 -17.10 -16.98
CA ASN A 142 -7.43 -18.54 -16.94
C ASN A 142 -6.58 -19.30 -15.92
N PHE A 143 -5.29 -19.01 -15.85
CA PHE A 143 -4.39 -19.63 -14.87
C PHE A 143 -4.80 -19.29 -13.43
N GLN A 144 -5.12 -18.02 -13.16
CA GLN A 144 -5.62 -17.59 -11.84
C GLN A 144 -6.94 -18.28 -11.50
N ARG A 145 -7.87 -18.35 -12.47
CA ARG A 145 -9.16 -19.06 -12.27
C ARG A 145 -8.96 -20.52 -11.92
N VAL A 146 -8.10 -21.23 -12.68
CA VAL A 146 -7.80 -22.65 -12.42
C VAL A 146 -7.18 -22.83 -11.02
N LEU A 147 -6.28 -21.97 -10.60
CA LEU A 147 -5.70 -22.02 -9.25
C LEU A 147 -6.75 -21.79 -8.17
N ILE A 148 -7.62 -20.81 -8.35
CA ILE A 148 -8.69 -20.49 -7.40
C ILE A 148 -9.70 -21.63 -7.33
N GLU A 149 -10.13 -22.18 -8.47
CA GLU A 149 -11.03 -23.33 -8.56
C GLU A 149 -10.41 -24.55 -7.88
N SER A 150 -9.15 -24.88 -8.21
CA SER A 150 -8.43 -26.00 -7.58
C SER A 150 -8.32 -25.85 -6.06
N ARG A 151 -8.02 -24.64 -5.57
CA ARG A 151 -7.97 -24.37 -4.11
C ARG A 151 -9.35 -24.52 -3.47
N LYS A 152 -10.39 -24.03 -4.13
CA LYS A 152 -11.80 -24.18 -3.69
C LYS A 152 -12.17 -25.64 -3.58
N ASP A 153 -11.86 -26.46 -4.60
CA ASP A 153 -12.17 -27.89 -4.61
C ASP A 153 -11.47 -28.67 -3.51
N LEU A 154 -10.20 -28.33 -3.25
CA LEU A 154 -9.45 -28.88 -2.10
C LEU A 154 -10.13 -28.56 -0.78
N ILE A 155 -10.53 -27.30 -0.57
CA ILE A 155 -11.21 -26.89 0.66
C ILE A 155 -12.57 -27.57 0.80
N LEU A 156 -13.35 -27.70 -0.28
CA LEU A 156 -14.62 -28.40 -0.27
C LEU A 156 -14.44 -29.89 0.09
N THR A 157 -13.44 -30.55 -0.51
CA THR A 157 -13.10 -31.94 -0.17
C THR A 157 -12.69 -32.09 1.29
N ASP A 158 -11.90 -31.16 1.83
CA ASP A 158 -11.52 -31.18 3.23
C ASP A 158 -12.70 -30.89 4.17
N LEU A 159 -13.60 -30.00 3.79
CA LEU A 159 -14.85 -29.73 4.52
C LEU A 159 -15.73 -30.98 4.56
N GLU A 160 -15.90 -31.68 3.44
CA GLU A 160 -16.68 -32.95 3.38
C GLU A 160 -16.09 -34.01 4.32
N LYS A 161 -14.77 -34.19 4.30
CA LYS A 161 -14.09 -35.14 5.21
C LYS A 161 -14.29 -34.76 6.67
N ILE A 162 -14.17 -33.48 7.00
CA ILE A 162 -14.38 -32.98 8.36
C ILE A 162 -15.84 -33.16 8.77
N GLU A 163 -16.78 -32.85 7.91
CA GLU A 163 -18.22 -33.05 8.19
C GLU A 163 -18.57 -34.52 8.40
N ALA A 164 -18.03 -35.42 7.57
CA ALA A 164 -18.19 -36.85 7.75
C ALA A 164 -17.60 -37.31 9.11
N SER A 165 -16.41 -36.80 9.48
CA SER A 165 -15.79 -37.13 10.76
C SER A 165 -16.58 -36.61 11.96
N ILE A 166 -17.12 -35.39 11.87
CA ILE A 166 -17.99 -34.78 12.89
C ILE A 166 -19.27 -35.62 13.04
N ASN A 167 -19.88 -36.05 11.92
CA ASN A 167 -21.08 -36.88 11.97
C ASN A 167 -20.80 -38.24 12.59
N ASP A 168 -19.73 -38.94 12.19
CA ASP A 168 -19.34 -40.23 12.79
C ASP A 168 -19.08 -40.13 14.29
N LEU A 169 -18.31 -39.13 14.72
CA LEU A 169 -18.06 -38.89 16.13
C LEU A 169 -19.32 -38.51 16.91
N SER A 170 -20.21 -37.71 16.31
CA SER A 170 -21.49 -37.33 16.92
C SER A 170 -22.43 -38.56 17.08
N VAL A 171 -22.40 -39.46 16.12
CA VAL A 171 -23.17 -40.74 16.21
C VAL A 171 -22.60 -41.62 17.33
N LYS A 172 -21.25 -41.75 17.41
CA LYS A 172 -20.56 -42.50 18.47
C LYS A 172 -20.85 -41.89 19.85
N LEU A 173 -20.77 -40.59 19.95
CA LEU A 173 -21.09 -39.85 21.15
C LEU A 173 -22.55 -40.08 21.56
N ASN A 174 -23.49 -39.94 20.61
CA ASN A 174 -24.90 -40.22 20.87
C ASN A 174 -25.17 -41.66 21.28
N SER A 175 -24.50 -42.64 20.66
CA SER A 175 -24.64 -44.06 21.04
C SER A 175 -24.11 -44.35 22.44
N LYS A 176 -22.96 -43.78 22.79
CA LYS A 176 -22.43 -43.90 24.18
C LYS A 176 -23.32 -43.20 25.20
N THR A 177 -23.81 -42.01 24.86
CA THR A 177 -24.82 -41.29 25.65
C THR A 177 -26.12 -42.06 25.78
N ALA A 178 -26.55 -42.83 24.73
CA ALA A 178 -27.71 -43.67 24.77
C ALA A 178 -27.61 -44.87 25.75
N ILE A 179 -26.42 -45.41 25.91
CA ILE A 179 -26.14 -46.47 26.91
C ILE A 179 -26.34 -45.95 28.33
N ILE A 180 -25.99 -44.68 28.60
CA ILE A 180 -26.26 -44.00 29.84
C ILE A 180 -27.77 -43.78 30.07
N LYS A 181 -28.61 -43.78 29.00
CA LYS A 181 -30.03 -43.41 28.99
C LYS A 181 -31.02 -44.39 29.60
N GLN A 182 -30.62 -45.57 30.04
CA GLN A 182 -31.59 -46.54 30.53
C GLN A 182 -32.13 -46.28 31.97
N ASN A 183 -31.60 -45.28 32.66
CA ASN A 183 -32.09 -44.89 34.01
C ASN A 183 -32.67 -43.47 33.98
N GLY A 184 -33.82 -43.26 34.60
CA GLY A 184 -34.74 -42.11 34.51
C GLY A 184 -34.22 -40.67 34.73
N HIS A 185 -32.94 -40.46 35.11
CA HIS A 185 -32.28 -39.13 35.20
C HIS A 185 -31.88 -38.55 33.85
N LEU A 186 -31.93 -39.29 32.81
CA LEU A 186 -31.29 -39.06 31.51
C LEU A 186 -31.98 -38.08 30.58
N ARG A 187 -33.23 -37.73 30.81
CA ARG A 187 -33.94 -36.77 29.98
C ARG A 187 -33.37 -35.35 30.19
N ASN A 188 -32.96 -35.03 31.42
CA ASN A 188 -32.36 -33.75 31.75
C ASN A 188 -30.93 -33.66 31.23
N ILE A 189 -30.12 -34.74 31.35
CA ILE A 189 -28.76 -34.83 30.87
C ILE A 189 -28.70 -34.61 29.33
N LYS A 190 -29.63 -35.24 28.58
CA LYS A 190 -29.69 -35.01 27.11
C LYS A 190 -29.94 -33.55 26.74
N THR A 191 -30.82 -32.87 27.45
CA THR A 191 -31.16 -31.48 27.22
C THR A 191 -29.94 -30.57 27.53
N LEU A 192 -29.28 -30.86 28.66
CA LEU A 192 -28.07 -30.18 29.06
C LEU A 192 -26.93 -30.42 28.07
N PHE A 193 -26.75 -31.63 27.59
CA PHE A 193 -25.73 -31.99 26.63
C PHE A 193 -25.94 -31.26 25.29
N ILE A 194 -27.17 -31.19 24.75
CA ILE A 194 -27.48 -30.43 23.55
C ILE A 194 -27.21 -28.93 23.75
N ALA A 195 -27.55 -28.40 24.91
CA ALA A 195 -27.26 -27.01 25.28
C ALA A 195 -25.75 -26.75 25.38
N TYR A 196 -25.02 -27.68 26.00
CA TYR A 196 -23.56 -27.64 26.10
C TYR A 196 -22.90 -27.63 24.71
N GLU A 197 -23.24 -28.60 23.83
CA GLU A 197 -22.69 -28.66 22.49
C GLU A 197 -22.92 -27.36 21.70
N LYS A 198 -24.13 -26.84 21.76
CA LYS A 198 -24.48 -25.60 21.06
C LYS A 198 -23.66 -24.41 21.59
N LYS A 199 -23.56 -24.27 22.92
CA LYS A 199 -22.79 -23.19 23.55
C LYS A 199 -21.30 -23.32 23.30
N LEU A 200 -20.77 -24.52 23.28
CA LEU A 200 -19.37 -24.80 22.99
C LEU A 200 -19.05 -24.49 21.54
N GLU A 201 -19.93 -24.79 20.58
CA GLU A 201 -19.77 -24.42 19.18
C GLU A 201 -19.76 -22.90 18.99
N GLU A 202 -20.70 -22.19 19.61
CA GLU A 202 -20.75 -20.72 19.59
C GLU A 202 -19.48 -20.11 20.18
N LEU A 203 -19.03 -20.59 21.36
CA LEU A 203 -17.79 -20.16 22.03
C LEU A 203 -16.56 -20.39 21.15
N SER A 204 -16.43 -21.59 20.60
CA SER A 204 -15.29 -21.99 19.80
C SER A 204 -15.17 -21.14 18.53
N GLN A 205 -16.27 -20.92 17.81
CA GLN A 205 -16.32 -20.08 16.63
C GLN A 205 -15.90 -18.64 16.96
N LEU A 206 -16.57 -18.04 17.95
CA LEU A 206 -16.35 -16.65 18.30
C LEU A 206 -14.94 -16.39 18.86
N SER A 207 -14.44 -17.28 19.72
CA SER A 207 -13.08 -17.18 20.28
C SER A 207 -12.01 -17.29 19.20
N THR A 208 -12.21 -18.14 18.20
CA THR A 208 -11.27 -18.32 17.07
C THR A 208 -11.18 -17.05 16.24
N PHE A 209 -12.29 -16.39 15.95
CA PHE A 209 -12.28 -15.13 15.20
C PHE A 209 -11.66 -13.99 16.00
N ILE A 210 -11.94 -13.90 17.29
CA ILE A 210 -11.32 -12.88 18.16
C ILE A 210 -9.81 -13.07 18.23
N LYS A 211 -9.31 -14.31 18.42
CA LYS A 211 -7.88 -14.61 18.40
C LYS A 211 -7.21 -14.19 17.09
N LYS A 212 -7.84 -14.45 15.94
CA LYS A 212 -7.33 -14.01 14.65
C LYS A 212 -7.32 -12.49 14.51
N TYR A 213 -8.36 -11.81 14.99
CA TYR A 213 -8.39 -10.35 15.00
C TYR A 213 -7.23 -9.76 15.81
N ASP A 214 -6.98 -10.32 17.02
CA ASP A 214 -5.90 -9.88 17.89
C ASP A 214 -4.51 -10.16 17.28
N ASP A 215 -4.33 -11.28 16.61
CA ASP A 215 -3.11 -11.60 15.87
C ASP A 215 -2.84 -10.57 14.75
N TYR A 216 -3.86 -10.23 13.95
CA TYR A 216 -3.71 -9.20 12.92
C TYR A 216 -3.42 -7.82 13.50
N GLU A 217 -4.05 -7.45 14.62
CA GLU A 217 -3.76 -6.19 15.30
C GLU A 217 -2.33 -6.15 15.85
N SER A 218 -1.85 -7.25 16.40
CA SER A 218 -0.47 -7.38 16.88
C SER A 218 0.54 -7.28 15.74
N LYS A 219 0.33 -8.00 14.64
CA LYS A 219 1.16 -7.94 13.44
C LYS A 219 1.19 -6.53 12.84
N LYS A 220 0.05 -5.86 12.81
CA LYS A 220 -0.04 -4.47 12.36
C LYS A 220 0.76 -3.52 13.24
N LYS A 221 0.69 -3.67 14.57
CA LYS A 221 1.51 -2.88 15.51
C LYS A 221 3.00 -3.09 15.28
N ALA A 222 3.42 -4.35 15.09
CA ALA A 222 4.81 -4.69 14.78
C ALA A 222 5.27 -4.03 13.46
N LYS A 223 4.44 -4.07 12.41
CA LYS A 223 4.77 -3.42 11.14
C LYS A 223 4.83 -1.89 11.23
N LYS A 224 3.99 -1.28 12.06
CA LYS A 224 4.09 0.17 12.33
C LYS A 224 5.38 0.53 13.08
N ALA A 225 5.79 -0.27 14.05
CA ALA A 225 7.06 -0.09 14.75
C ALA A 225 8.26 -0.24 13.78
N GLU A 226 8.26 -1.28 12.93
CA GLU A 226 9.26 -1.47 11.89
C GLU A 226 9.34 -0.25 10.95
N LYS A 227 8.21 0.31 10.54
CA LYS A 227 8.14 1.53 9.73
C LYS A 227 8.78 2.71 10.46
N ALA A 228 8.43 2.95 11.72
CA ALA A 228 8.97 4.05 12.51
C ALA A 228 10.51 3.94 12.62
N THR A 229 11.04 2.73 12.87
CA THR A 229 12.49 2.48 12.88
C THR A 229 13.13 2.84 11.54
N LYS A 230 12.51 2.46 10.42
CA LYS A 230 13.05 2.78 9.08
C LYS A 230 13.03 4.27 8.76
N ILE A 231 12.09 5.03 9.31
CA ILE A 231 12.04 6.48 9.18
C ILE A 231 13.17 7.12 9.99
N VAL A 232 13.39 6.67 11.23
CA VAL A 232 14.51 7.13 12.06
C VAL A 232 15.86 6.84 11.40
N GLU A 233 16.04 5.63 10.83
CA GLU A 233 17.27 5.32 10.07
C GLU A 233 17.46 6.29 8.90
N LEU A 234 16.39 6.62 8.18
CA LEU A 234 16.43 7.59 7.08
C LEU A 234 16.80 9.00 7.56
N ASP A 235 16.22 9.45 8.69
CA ASP A 235 16.58 10.76 9.29
C ASP A 235 18.05 10.82 9.71
N ILE A 236 18.58 9.72 10.24
CA ILE A 236 20.01 9.62 10.57
C ILE A 236 20.85 9.73 9.30
N ASP A 237 20.47 9.02 8.22
CA ASP A 237 21.19 9.08 6.94
C ASP A 237 21.12 10.49 6.33
N ILE A 238 19.98 11.18 6.42
CA ILE A 238 19.84 12.58 6.00
C ILE A 238 20.80 13.46 6.82
N SER A 239 20.84 13.27 8.14
CA SER A 239 21.73 14.02 9.02
C SER A 239 23.22 13.79 8.70
N HIS A 240 23.60 12.59 8.28
CA HIS A 240 24.96 12.30 7.83
C HIS A 240 25.32 13.04 6.53
N GLN A 241 24.34 13.49 5.76
CA GLN A 241 24.56 14.29 4.54
C GLN A 241 24.41 15.81 4.79
N GLU A 242 24.39 16.27 6.03
CA GLU A 242 24.15 17.68 6.37
C GLU A 242 25.17 18.62 5.71
N SER A 243 26.44 18.21 5.55
CA SER A 243 27.45 19.01 4.83
C SER A 243 27.07 19.26 3.37
N THR A 244 26.63 18.20 2.67
CA THR A 244 26.16 18.28 1.27
C THR A 244 24.88 19.10 1.16
N ILE A 245 23.96 18.90 2.11
CA ILE A 245 22.69 19.65 2.17
C ILE A 245 22.98 21.13 2.44
N SER A 246 23.93 21.45 3.32
CA SER A 246 24.33 22.84 3.61
C SER A 246 24.98 23.49 2.37
N GLU A 247 25.90 22.82 1.68
CA GLU A 247 26.48 23.32 0.44
C GLU A 247 25.41 23.61 -0.62
N PHE A 248 24.43 22.71 -0.75
CA PHE A 248 23.30 22.93 -1.65
C PHE A 248 22.45 24.13 -1.24
N LYS A 249 22.16 24.30 0.05
CA LYS A 249 21.42 25.45 0.59
C LYS A 249 22.18 26.76 0.32
N ASP A 250 23.49 26.76 0.51
CA ASP A 250 24.33 27.94 0.28
C ASP A 250 24.35 28.32 -1.21
N THR A 251 24.48 27.33 -2.10
CA THR A 251 24.39 27.53 -3.54
C THR A 251 23.02 28.08 -3.93
N LEU A 252 21.94 27.48 -3.46
CA LEU A 252 20.57 27.90 -3.70
C LEU A 252 20.32 29.34 -3.19
N SER A 253 20.78 29.65 -1.98
CA SER A 253 20.66 30.97 -1.38
C SER A 253 21.46 32.03 -2.16
N SER A 254 22.62 31.65 -2.69
CA SER A 254 23.44 32.54 -3.52
C SER A 254 22.77 32.83 -4.87
N ILE A 255 22.14 31.86 -5.50
CA ILE A 255 21.38 32.06 -6.76
C ILE A 255 20.19 32.97 -6.47
N HIS A 256 19.41 32.65 -5.43
CA HIS A 256 18.26 33.41 -5.03
C HIS A 256 18.62 34.88 -4.69
N ASP A 257 19.71 35.11 -3.94
CA ASP A 257 20.20 36.46 -3.61
C ASP A 257 20.57 37.25 -4.87
N TYR A 258 21.22 36.59 -5.84
CA TYR A 258 21.60 37.24 -7.09
C TYR A 258 20.38 37.62 -7.96
N VAL A 259 19.39 36.72 -8.05
CA VAL A 259 18.24 36.91 -8.93
C VAL A 259 17.15 37.74 -8.28
N MET A 260 16.83 37.49 -7.02
CA MET A 260 15.72 38.12 -6.29
C MET A 260 16.17 39.28 -5.38
N GLU A 261 17.50 39.55 -5.31
CA GLU A 261 18.09 40.61 -4.48
C GLU A 261 17.72 40.53 -2.99
N ASN A 262 17.47 39.32 -2.53
CA ASN A 262 17.22 39.05 -1.11
C ASN A 262 17.57 37.59 -0.76
N ARG A 263 17.69 37.31 0.55
CA ARG A 263 18.00 35.95 1.07
C ARG A 263 16.81 35.27 1.72
N LYS A 264 15.59 35.65 1.36
CA LYS A 264 14.37 35.06 1.93
C LYS A 264 14.01 33.77 1.22
N CYS A 265 14.90 32.79 1.31
CA CYS A 265 14.65 31.43 0.82
C CYS A 265 15.02 30.43 1.90
N SER A 266 14.41 29.25 1.83
CA SER A 266 14.74 28.12 2.69
C SER A 266 14.60 26.82 1.93
N PHE A 267 15.47 25.87 2.26
CA PHE A 267 15.40 24.51 1.73
C PHE A 267 15.59 23.51 2.88
N SER A 268 14.73 22.52 2.95
CA SER A 268 14.85 21.44 3.92
C SER A 268 14.52 20.08 3.31
N ILE A 269 15.19 19.07 3.83
CA ILE A 269 14.92 17.67 3.51
C ILE A 269 14.55 16.98 4.81
N SER A 270 13.45 16.25 4.81
CA SER A 270 13.01 15.49 5.98
C SER A 270 12.43 14.14 5.58
N ALA A 271 12.49 13.18 6.50
CA ALA A 271 11.81 11.91 6.34
C ALA A 271 10.31 12.09 6.62
N ASN A 272 9.48 11.32 5.90
CA ASN A 272 8.03 11.43 5.95
C ASN A 272 7.40 10.05 6.04
N GLU A 273 6.31 9.94 6.79
CA GLU A 273 5.53 8.71 6.90
C GLU A 273 4.60 8.42 5.73
N LYS A 274 4.45 9.37 4.80
CA LYS A 274 3.56 9.26 3.63
C LYS A 274 4.16 8.37 2.53
N ASN A 275 3.50 8.32 1.39
CA ASN A 275 3.99 7.56 0.23
C ASN A 275 5.27 8.16 -0.39
N SER A 276 5.44 9.47 -0.29
CA SER A 276 6.71 10.15 -0.52
C SER A 276 7.49 10.11 0.78
N VAL A 277 8.49 9.25 0.85
CA VAL A 277 9.25 8.96 2.09
C VAL A 277 10.22 10.08 2.43
N ILE A 278 10.63 10.84 1.43
CA ILE A 278 11.46 12.04 1.57
C ILE A 278 10.64 13.23 1.12
N ASP A 279 10.58 14.24 1.94
CA ASP A 279 9.94 15.51 1.66
C ASP A 279 11.01 16.58 1.42
N PHE A 280 10.83 17.29 0.30
CA PHE A 280 11.67 18.43 -0.07
C PHE A 280 10.81 19.69 0.07
N ASP A 281 11.14 20.55 0.98
CA ASP A 281 10.46 21.84 1.13
C ASP A 281 11.40 22.99 0.72
N LEU A 282 11.10 23.56 -0.43
CA LEU A 282 11.77 24.75 -0.95
C LEU A 282 10.83 25.94 -0.91
N ARG A 283 11.21 26.98 -0.19
CA ARG A 283 10.50 28.26 -0.11
C ARG A 283 11.37 29.35 -0.64
N ILE A 284 10.79 30.22 -1.45
CA ILE A 284 11.39 31.47 -1.91
C ILE A 284 10.50 32.65 -1.53
N PHE A 285 11.03 33.85 -1.65
CA PHE A 285 10.26 35.07 -1.39
C PHE A 285 9.06 35.15 -2.34
N ASP A 286 7.84 35.40 -1.77
CA ASP A 286 6.60 35.52 -2.52
C ASP A 286 6.28 34.33 -3.43
N ASP A 287 6.47 33.11 -2.92
CA ASP A 287 6.36 31.85 -3.72
C ASP A 287 4.90 31.51 -4.11
N GLY A 288 3.94 32.39 -3.82
CA GLY A 288 2.54 32.24 -4.25
C GLY A 288 2.23 32.82 -5.63
N SER A 289 3.18 33.51 -6.28
CA SER A 289 2.98 34.06 -7.63
C SER A 289 3.43 33.06 -8.72
N HIS A 290 2.74 33.09 -9.86
CA HIS A 290 3.08 32.20 -11.01
C HIS A 290 4.50 32.42 -11.56
N SER A 291 4.98 33.65 -11.52
CA SER A 291 6.32 34.04 -11.94
C SER A 291 7.36 33.41 -11.02
N ASN A 292 7.16 33.53 -9.71
CA ASN A 292 8.10 33.04 -8.72
C ASN A 292 8.13 31.51 -8.64
N GLU A 293 7.04 30.82 -8.94
CA GLU A 293 7.05 29.34 -9.05
C GLU A 293 7.96 28.85 -10.18
N ARG A 294 8.03 29.54 -11.29
CA ARG A 294 8.97 29.22 -12.38
C ARG A 294 10.41 29.56 -12.01
N GLU A 295 10.62 30.69 -11.41
CA GLU A 295 11.95 31.10 -10.92
C GLU A 295 12.46 30.11 -9.85
N LYS A 296 11.60 29.62 -9.00
CA LYS A 296 11.89 28.59 -8.03
C LYS A 296 12.44 27.30 -8.68
N VAL A 297 11.86 26.88 -9.81
CA VAL A 297 12.37 25.75 -10.58
C VAL A 297 13.76 26.05 -11.12
N PHE A 298 13.97 27.24 -11.71
CA PHE A 298 15.29 27.65 -12.21
C PHE A 298 16.34 27.63 -11.10
N ILE A 299 16.05 28.26 -9.95
CA ILE A 299 16.97 28.32 -8.81
C ILE A 299 17.33 26.90 -8.32
N TYR A 300 16.33 26.02 -8.21
CA TYR A 300 16.52 24.64 -7.77
C TYR A 300 17.39 23.84 -8.75
N ASP A 301 17.05 23.86 -10.03
CA ASP A 301 17.75 23.08 -11.05
C ASP A 301 19.18 23.58 -11.28
N MET A 302 19.38 24.88 -11.23
CA MET A 302 20.74 25.46 -11.28
C MET A 302 21.55 25.12 -10.02
N SER A 303 20.90 25.04 -8.85
CA SER A 303 21.57 24.59 -7.62
C SER A 303 22.02 23.13 -7.73
N LEU A 304 21.21 22.26 -8.33
CA LEU A 304 21.60 20.86 -8.60
C LEU A 304 22.80 20.77 -9.56
N LEU A 305 22.87 21.67 -10.53
CA LEU A 305 23.92 21.69 -11.54
C LEU A 305 25.22 22.33 -11.02
N LEU A 306 25.15 23.23 -10.04
CA LEU A 306 26.33 23.98 -9.55
C LEU A 306 26.92 23.45 -8.24
N THR A 307 26.15 22.69 -7.43
CA THR A 307 26.68 22.05 -6.22
C THR A 307 27.51 20.83 -6.59
N HIS A 308 28.72 20.71 -6.06
CA HIS A 308 29.69 19.68 -6.44
C HIS A 308 29.13 18.26 -6.35
N GLU A 309 28.56 17.86 -5.23
CA GLU A 309 28.06 16.50 -4.99
C GLU A 309 26.85 16.14 -5.88
N THR A 310 26.01 17.10 -6.22
CA THR A 310 24.90 16.88 -7.13
C THR A 310 25.35 16.88 -8.58
N PHE A 311 26.32 17.74 -8.95
CA PHE A 311 26.90 17.82 -10.29
C PHE A 311 27.52 16.50 -10.76
N ILE A 312 28.26 15.81 -9.89
CA ILE A 312 28.85 14.49 -10.20
C ILE A 312 27.79 13.47 -10.64
N ARG A 313 26.60 13.55 -10.08
CA ARG A 313 25.47 12.64 -10.32
C ARG A 313 24.47 13.17 -11.32
N HIS A 314 24.61 14.42 -11.73
CA HIS A 314 23.72 15.06 -12.69
C HIS A 314 24.01 14.54 -14.10
N PRO A 315 23.00 14.33 -14.98
CA PRO A 315 23.20 13.93 -16.36
C PRO A 315 23.96 14.98 -17.20
N LYS A 316 24.27 16.13 -16.61
CA LYS A 316 24.96 17.27 -17.23
C LYS A 316 24.23 17.84 -18.44
N LEU A 317 22.95 17.60 -18.50
CA LEU A 317 22.01 18.14 -19.48
C LEU A 317 20.83 18.75 -18.73
N LEU A 318 20.61 20.05 -18.88
CA LEU A 318 19.48 20.76 -18.33
C LEU A 318 18.68 21.39 -19.50
N ILE A 319 17.39 21.18 -19.50
CA ILE A 319 16.48 21.70 -20.54
C ILE A 319 15.39 22.47 -19.83
N HIS A 320 15.32 23.78 -20.09
CA HIS A 320 14.24 24.62 -19.62
C HIS A 320 13.40 25.12 -20.80
N ASP A 321 12.17 24.65 -20.88
CA ASP A 321 11.23 25.10 -21.88
C ASP A 321 10.29 26.14 -21.28
N ASN A 322 10.39 27.37 -21.78
CA ASN A 322 9.58 28.53 -21.39
C ASN A 322 9.55 28.80 -19.87
N ILE A 323 10.65 28.51 -19.16
CA ILE A 323 10.74 28.70 -17.70
C ILE A 323 10.76 30.21 -17.34
N PHE A 324 11.28 31.04 -18.21
CA PHE A 324 11.41 32.49 -18.01
C PHE A 324 10.19 33.28 -18.48
N ASP A 325 9.00 32.76 -18.27
CA ASP A 325 7.78 33.57 -18.30
C ASP A 325 7.62 34.31 -16.96
N VAL A 326 8.65 35.05 -16.60
CA VAL A 326 8.84 35.86 -15.39
C VAL A 326 8.88 37.35 -15.80
N ASP A 327 8.99 38.24 -14.82
CA ASP A 327 9.20 39.65 -15.09
C ASP A 327 10.58 39.91 -15.76
N ARG A 328 10.69 41.10 -16.38
CA ARG A 328 11.86 41.47 -17.18
C ARG A 328 13.16 41.49 -16.35
N ASP A 329 13.11 42.04 -15.14
CA ASP A 329 14.29 42.19 -14.29
C ASP A 329 14.82 40.82 -13.83
N THR A 330 13.93 39.95 -13.40
CA THR A 330 14.24 38.56 -13.03
C THR A 330 14.84 37.78 -14.20
N LEU A 331 14.29 37.94 -15.41
CA LEU A 331 14.83 37.34 -16.63
C LEU A 331 16.29 37.79 -16.90
N ILE A 332 16.54 39.11 -16.85
CA ILE A 332 17.87 39.66 -17.08
C ILE A 332 18.87 39.12 -16.05
N LYS A 333 18.51 39.12 -14.77
CA LYS A 333 19.37 38.62 -13.70
C LYS A 333 19.64 37.12 -13.85
N SER A 334 18.65 36.32 -14.18
CA SER A 334 18.80 34.88 -14.38
C SER A 334 19.74 34.55 -15.55
N LEU A 335 19.58 35.26 -16.69
CA LEU A 335 20.49 35.10 -17.83
C LEU A 335 21.92 35.57 -17.51
N ASN A 336 22.08 36.67 -16.81
CA ASN A 336 23.38 37.18 -16.36
C ASN A 336 24.03 36.25 -15.35
N TYR A 337 23.23 35.58 -14.49
CA TYR A 337 23.75 34.56 -13.58
C TYR A 337 24.32 33.37 -14.35
N ILE A 338 23.59 32.84 -15.32
CA ILE A 338 24.07 31.74 -16.19
C ILE A 338 25.40 32.13 -16.84
N SER A 339 25.47 33.33 -17.41
CA SER A 339 26.70 33.84 -18.04
C SER A 339 27.87 33.87 -17.05
N SER A 340 27.62 34.32 -15.83
CA SER A 340 28.67 34.41 -14.77
C SER A 340 29.18 33.03 -14.33
N LYS A 341 28.45 31.95 -14.59
CA LYS A 341 28.78 30.56 -14.23
C LYS A 341 29.24 29.73 -15.43
N SER A 342 29.45 30.32 -16.60
CA SER A 342 29.79 29.60 -17.82
C SER A 342 31.04 28.71 -17.66
N SER A 343 32.05 29.15 -16.95
CA SER A 343 33.28 28.35 -16.66
C SER A 343 33.00 27.12 -15.77
N CYS A 344 31.99 27.18 -14.89
CA CYS A 344 31.59 26.04 -14.05
C CYS A 344 30.74 25.04 -14.84
N LEU A 345 30.23 25.46 -15.99
CA LEU A 345 29.29 24.68 -16.82
C LEU A 345 29.93 24.11 -18.10
N GLU A 346 31.25 24.16 -18.24
CA GLU A 346 31.98 23.68 -19.43
C GLU A 346 31.69 22.23 -19.76
N ASP A 347 31.50 21.38 -18.75
CA ASP A 347 31.15 19.96 -18.90
C ASP A 347 29.64 19.70 -18.97
N ALA A 348 28.80 20.73 -19.00
CA ALA A 348 27.36 20.60 -19.02
C ALA A 348 26.72 21.28 -20.23
N GLN A 349 25.60 20.75 -20.68
CA GLN A 349 24.78 21.35 -21.72
C GLN A 349 23.51 21.93 -21.11
N TYR A 350 23.30 23.24 -21.30
CA TYR A 350 22.07 23.91 -20.92
C TYR A 350 21.33 24.35 -22.18
N ILE A 351 20.11 23.85 -22.34
CA ILE A 351 19.19 24.19 -23.46
C ILE A 351 18.06 25.01 -22.88
N LEU A 352 17.83 26.17 -23.45
CA LEU A 352 16.81 27.10 -23.00
C LEU A 352 15.95 27.56 -24.19
N THR A 353 14.63 27.56 -24.02
CA THR A 353 13.73 28.25 -24.94
C THR A 353 13.26 29.56 -24.33
N LEU A 354 13.28 30.62 -25.14
CA LEU A 354 12.88 31.96 -24.73
C LEU A 354 11.85 32.53 -25.73
N ASN A 355 10.91 33.31 -25.22
CA ASN A 355 10.01 34.06 -26.07
C ASN A 355 10.75 35.27 -26.64
N VAL A 356 10.73 35.41 -27.97
CA VAL A 356 11.40 36.50 -28.70
C VAL A 356 10.86 37.87 -28.25
N ASP A 357 9.55 37.98 -27.96
CA ASP A 357 8.96 39.26 -27.57
C ASP A 357 9.59 39.75 -26.24
N LYS A 358 9.84 38.86 -25.29
CA LYS A 358 10.52 39.21 -24.01
C LYS A 358 11.99 39.61 -24.24
N LEU A 359 12.67 38.99 -25.18
CA LEU A 359 14.04 39.37 -25.51
C LEU A 359 14.12 40.73 -26.17
N ASN A 360 13.14 41.12 -27.01
CA ASN A 360 13.10 42.40 -27.67
C ASN A 360 12.85 43.59 -26.72
N GLU A 361 12.37 43.30 -25.50
CA GLU A 361 12.16 44.29 -24.45
C GLU A 361 13.45 44.59 -23.65
N ILE A 362 14.53 43.83 -23.86
CA ILE A 362 15.78 43.95 -23.11
C ILE A 362 16.81 44.72 -23.97
N GLU A 363 17.43 45.74 -23.36
CA GLU A 363 18.52 46.46 -24.00
C GLU A 363 19.80 45.61 -23.97
N LYS A 364 20.60 45.67 -25.07
CA LYS A 364 21.78 44.80 -25.21
C LYS A 364 22.86 45.00 -24.15
N ASP A 365 22.95 46.18 -23.56
CA ASP A 365 23.90 46.52 -22.51
C ASP A 365 23.49 46.01 -21.11
N GLU A 366 22.24 45.61 -20.96
CA GLU A 366 21.74 44.98 -19.71
C GLU A 366 22.15 43.50 -19.58
N LEU A 367 22.44 42.86 -20.72
CA LEU A 367 22.83 41.46 -20.77
C LEU A 367 24.35 41.32 -20.82
N LYS A 368 24.89 40.50 -19.91
CA LYS A 368 26.33 40.11 -19.89
C LYS A 368 26.61 38.94 -20.86
N ILE A 369 25.58 38.46 -21.56
CA ILE A 369 25.67 37.38 -22.55
C ILE A 369 25.16 37.86 -23.87
N ASP A 370 25.89 37.59 -24.95
CA ASP A 370 25.40 37.80 -26.30
C ASP A 370 24.55 36.59 -26.71
N ILE A 371 23.23 36.70 -26.58
CA ILE A 371 22.27 35.63 -26.88
C ILE A 371 22.37 35.17 -28.32
N GLU A 372 22.71 36.06 -29.28
CA GLU A 372 22.83 35.72 -30.71
C GLU A 372 23.91 34.65 -30.95
N ASN A 373 25.00 34.67 -30.17
CA ASN A 373 26.07 33.69 -30.30
C ASN A 373 25.63 32.28 -29.84
N TYR A 374 24.61 32.20 -28.97
CA TYR A 374 24.11 30.96 -28.42
C TYR A 374 22.81 30.48 -29.09
N ARG A 375 22.15 31.35 -29.86
CA ARG A 375 20.94 31.00 -30.58
C ARG A 375 21.20 29.93 -31.63
N ARG A 376 20.55 28.77 -31.49
CA ARG A 376 20.69 27.63 -32.43
C ARG A 376 19.53 27.56 -33.42
N VAL A 377 18.34 27.91 -32.98
CA VAL A 377 17.13 27.84 -33.83
C VAL A 377 16.11 28.89 -33.40
N THR A 378 15.40 29.42 -34.38
CA THR A 378 14.18 30.22 -34.12
C THR A 378 12.97 29.42 -34.56
N LEU A 379 12.09 29.10 -33.66
CA LEU A 379 10.87 28.36 -33.92
C LEU A 379 9.71 29.32 -34.16
N THR A 380 8.94 29.06 -35.22
CA THR A 380 7.78 29.86 -35.58
C THR A 380 6.60 28.94 -35.90
N LYS A 381 5.42 29.53 -36.15
CA LYS A 381 4.24 28.75 -36.61
C LYS A 381 4.50 28.00 -37.92
N SER A 382 5.37 28.56 -38.78
CA SER A 382 5.78 27.95 -40.06
C SER A 382 7.04 27.09 -39.97
N HIS A 383 7.87 27.33 -38.96
CA HIS A 383 9.12 26.59 -38.74
C HIS A 383 9.10 25.95 -37.34
N ARG A 384 8.57 24.74 -37.28
CA ARG A 384 8.32 24.02 -36.00
C ARG A 384 9.44 23.02 -35.74
N PHE A 385 9.70 22.75 -34.48
CA PHE A 385 10.73 21.81 -34.02
C PHE A 385 10.60 20.42 -34.69
N LEU A 386 9.38 19.87 -34.74
CA LEU A 386 9.12 18.55 -35.35
C LEU A 386 8.70 18.63 -36.82
N GLY A 387 8.76 19.81 -37.48
CA GLY A 387 8.37 19.99 -38.86
C GLY A 387 6.87 19.79 -39.18
N ARG A 388 6.04 19.51 -38.16
CA ARG A 388 4.60 19.26 -38.32
C ARG A 388 3.78 19.90 -37.19
N GLN A 389 2.50 20.10 -37.47
CA GLN A 389 1.57 20.61 -36.45
C GLN A 389 1.20 19.49 -35.46
N TYR A 390 1.31 19.80 -34.18
CA TYR A 390 0.71 18.95 -33.15
C TYR A 390 -0.81 19.02 -33.31
N GLN A 391 -1.44 17.87 -33.39
CA GLN A 391 -2.91 17.76 -33.38
C GLN A 391 -3.26 17.13 -32.01
N GLU A 392 -3.86 17.92 -31.16
CA GLU A 392 -4.55 17.36 -30.01
C GLU A 392 -5.71 16.49 -30.51
N LYS A 393 -5.76 15.24 -30.03
CA LYS A 393 -6.88 14.34 -30.31
C LYS A 393 -7.92 14.49 -29.21
#